data_2d8854ebd0b46cca4e7ad6a08182c187
#
_entry.id   2d8854ebd0b46cca4e7ad6a08182c187
#
_cell.length_a   1.000
_cell.length_b   1.000
_cell.length_c   1.000
_cell.angle_alpha   90.00
_cell.angle_beta   90.00
_cell.angle_gamma   90.00
#
_symmetry.space_group_name_H-M   'P 1'
#
loop_
_entity.id
_entity.type
_entity.pdbx_description
1 polymer ?
#
loop_
_entity_poly.entity_id
_entity_poly.type
_entity_poly.pdbx_seq_one_letter_code
_entity_poly.pdbx_strand_id
1 'polypeptide(L)'
;EIAQCLVGSEMCIRDRDNTDWSKYNGFVKVYNQSVDIASLYLVSDMLITDYSSVMFDYSLLDRPMYFYCYDLQKYKNVLRGFYFDFENSAPGPVSVTTLSLVDDIINERHKDFAEKYGEFKRCYNPWDDGLSSSKVIDVLFSHNGGSEGV
;
A
#
# COMPACT_ATOMS: atom_id res chain seq x y z
N GLU A 1 10.65 7.99 11.37
CA GLU A 1 10.86 6.54 11.15
C GLU A 1 10.17 6.16 9.86
N ILE A 2 10.91 5.68 8.91
CA ILE A 2 10.37 5.10 7.69
C ILE A 2 9.87 3.71 8.07
N ALA A 3 8.59 3.52 8.13
CA ALA A 3 7.97 2.18 8.27
C ALA A 3 7.97 1.50 6.90
N GLN A 4 9.12 1.30 6.48
CA GLN A 4 9.58 1.06 5.27
C GLN A 4 9.36 -0.34 4.82
N CYS A 5 9.37 -0.61 3.63
CA CYS A 5 9.72 -1.92 3.05
C CYS A 5 9.18 -3.15 3.76
N LEU A 6 8.73 -2.94 4.96
CA LEU A 6 8.27 -3.97 5.85
C LEU A 6 7.11 -4.70 5.25
N VAL A 7 6.26 -3.97 4.59
CA VAL A 7 5.03 -4.51 4.07
C VAL A 7 5.25 -5.29 2.78
N GLY A 8 5.93 -4.72 1.82
CA GLY A 8 6.29 -5.42 0.57
C GLY A 8 7.32 -6.51 0.79
N SER A 9 8.28 -6.28 1.66
CA SER A 9 9.32 -7.26 1.96
C SER A 9 8.83 -8.44 2.78
N GLU A 10 7.88 -8.25 3.69
CA GLU A 10 7.31 -9.38 4.42
C GLU A 10 6.61 -10.38 3.52
N MET A 11 5.90 -9.95 2.50
CA MET A 11 5.26 -10.87 1.55
C MET A 11 6.24 -11.59 0.62
N CYS A 12 7.36 -10.96 0.31
CA CYS A 12 8.34 -11.49 -0.64
C CYS A 12 9.57 -12.14 -0.01
N ILE A 13 9.93 -11.78 1.21
CA ILE A 13 11.22 -12.10 1.85
C ILE A 13 11.06 -13.01 3.07
N ARG A 14 9.88 -13.34 3.43
CA ARG A 14 9.54 -14.12 4.64
C ARG A 14 10.44 -15.31 4.91
N ASP A 15 10.94 -15.92 3.84
CA ASP A 15 11.73 -17.14 3.92
C ASP A 15 13.18 -16.96 3.46
N ARG A 16 13.63 -15.75 3.09
CA ARG A 16 14.90 -15.53 2.40
C ARG A 16 15.74 -14.36 2.87
N ASP A 17 15.27 -13.51 3.76
CA ASP A 17 16.06 -12.38 4.23
C ASP A 17 16.99 -12.80 5.37
N ASN A 18 18.23 -13.13 5.02
CA ASN A 18 19.32 -13.32 5.98
C ASN A 18 20.11 -12.03 6.24
N THR A 19 19.52 -10.87 5.96
CA THR A 19 20.21 -9.59 6.15
C THR A 19 20.39 -9.32 7.64
N ASP A 20 21.63 -9.07 8.04
CA ASP A 20 21.93 -8.63 9.40
C ASP A 20 21.59 -7.13 9.55
N TRP A 21 20.45 -6.86 10.17
CA TRP A 21 19.96 -5.51 10.45
C TRP A 21 20.54 -4.92 11.75
N SER A 22 21.35 -5.68 12.51
CA SER A 22 21.85 -5.26 13.82
C SER A 22 22.66 -3.96 13.76
N LYS A 23 23.39 -3.72 12.67
CA LYS A 23 24.16 -2.49 12.43
C LYS A 23 23.30 -1.22 12.28
N TYR A 24 21.98 -1.38 12.11
CA TYR A 24 21.01 -0.28 12.00
C TYR A 24 20.10 -0.18 13.22
N ASN A 25 20.53 -0.78 14.35
CA ASN A 25 19.78 -0.78 15.60
C ASN A 25 19.38 0.64 16.01
N GLY A 26 18.12 0.84 16.40
CA GLY A 26 17.58 2.16 16.74
C GLY A 26 17.05 2.96 15.55
N PHE A 27 17.43 2.57 14.32
CA PHE A 27 16.92 3.18 13.09
C PHE A 27 15.98 2.24 12.33
N VAL A 28 16.35 0.97 12.19
CA VAL A 28 15.51 -0.06 11.54
C VAL A 28 14.86 -0.93 12.61
N LYS A 29 13.55 -1.13 12.49
CA LYS A 29 12.79 -2.10 13.27
C LYS A 29 12.23 -3.14 12.32
N VAL A 30 12.60 -4.39 12.54
CA VAL A 30 12.09 -5.54 11.78
C VAL A 30 10.94 -6.15 12.56
N TYR A 31 9.78 -6.22 11.92
CA TYR A 31 8.59 -6.84 12.48
C TYR A 31 8.38 -8.21 11.84
N ASN A 32 8.07 -9.19 12.69
CA ASN A 32 7.75 -10.54 12.24
C ASN A 32 6.25 -10.69 11.92
N GLN A 33 5.87 -11.88 11.51
CA GLN A 33 4.50 -12.22 11.09
C GLN A 33 3.43 -12.07 12.18
N SER A 34 3.80 -11.87 13.43
CA SER A 34 2.84 -11.74 14.54
C SER A 34 2.24 -10.34 14.66
N VAL A 35 2.83 -9.35 13.96
CA VAL A 35 2.31 -7.99 13.96
C VAL A 35 1.31 -7.83 12.84
N ASP A 36 0.13 -7.33 13.18
CA ASP A 36 -0.88 -6.96 12.20
C ASP A 36 -0.40 -5.77 11.37
N ILE A 37 -0.48 -5.94 10.05
CA ILE A 37 -0.03 -4.94 9.09
C ILE A 37 -0.81 -3.63 9.18
N ALA A 38 -2.09 -3.69 9.49
CA ALA A 38 -2.93 -2.50 9.65
C ALA A 38 -2.41 -1.62 10.80
N SER A 39 -1.90 -2.24 11.87
CA SER A 39 -1.27 -1.52 12.97
C SER A 39 0.00 -0.78 12.54
N LEU A 40 0.79 -1.36 11.62
CA LEU A 40 1.97 -0.70 11.05
C LEU A 40 1.58 0.47 10.15
N TYR A 41 0.52 0.33 9.36
CA TYR A 41 0.01 1.44 8.56
C TYR A 41 -0.37 2.63 9.42
N LEU A 42 -1.07 2.40 10.53
CA LEU A 42 -1.55 3.46 11.40
C LEU A 42 -0.41 4.29 12.04
N VAL A 43 0.73 3.68 12.32
CA VAL A 43 1.88 4.35 12.95
C VAL A 43 2.92 4.88 11.95
N SER A 44 2.78 4.57 10.66
CA SER A 44 3.75 5.02 9.64
C SER A 44 3.37 6.38 9.07
N ASP A 45 4.34 7.24 8.84
CA ASP A 45 4.15 8.55 8.21
C ASP A 45 4.16 8.46 6.68
N MET A 46 4.80 7.43 6.13
CA MET A 46 4.86 7.17 4.70
C MET A 46 5.02 5.68 4.42
N LEU A 47 4.68 5.27 3.21
CA LEU A 47 4.91 3.92 2.69
C LEU A 47 5.99 3.97 1.60
N ILE A 48 6.98 3.09 1.70
CA ILE A 48 7.88 2.76 0.60
C ILE A 48 7.64 1.30 0.25
N THR A 49 7.23 1.02 -0.97
CA THR A 49 6.90 -0.32 -1.44
C THR A 49 7.30 -0.53 -2.90
N ASP A 50 7.08 -1.73 -3.40
CA ASP A 50 7.19 -2.07 -4.81
C ASP A 50 5.79 -2.14 -5.46
N TYR A 51 5.54 -3.17 -6.26
CA TYR A 51 4.24 -3.45 -6.91
C TYR A 51 3.22 -4.12 -5.99
N SER A 52 3.43 -4.06 -4.70
CA SER A 52 2.61 -4.78 -3.71
C SER A 52 1.20 -4.19 -3.60
N SER A 53 0.22 -5.07 -3.39
CA SER A 53 -1.18 -4.69 -3.16
C SER A 53 -1.41 -3.84 -1.91
N VAL A 54 -0.43 -3.73 -1.04
CA VAL A 54 -0.47 -2.88 0.16
C VAL A 54 -0.77 -1.40 -0.14
N MET A 55 -0.47 -0.95 -1.36
CA MET A 55 -0.77 0.41 -1.81
C MET A 55 -2.28 0.71 -1.78
N PHE A 56 -3.13 -0.28 -2.01
CA PHE A 56 -4.58 -0.09 -1.98
C PHE A 56 -5.06 0.20 -0.57
N ASP A 57 -4.66 -0.62 0.40
CA ASP A 57 -5.04 -0.44 1.79
C ASP A 57 -4.44 0.85 2.37
N TYR A 58 -3.16 1.10 2.11
CA TYR A 58 -2.47 2.28 2.62
C TYR A 58 -3.02 3.60 2.05
N SER A 59 -3.58 3.57 0.84
CA SER A 59 -4.17 4.76 0.22
C SER A 59 -5.35 5.33 1.00
N LEU A 60 -6.00 4.52 1.87
CA LEU A 60 -7.08 4.99 2.74
C LEU A 60 -6.61 6.02 3.77
N LEU A 61 -5.33 6.04 4.09
CA LEU A 61 -4.77 6.93 5.12
C LEU A 61 -4.40 8.33 4.60
N ASP A 62 -4.47 8.57 3.30
CA ASP A 62 -4.09 9.83 2.66
C ASP A 62 -2.65 10.27 3.01
N ARG A 63 -1.74 9.30 3.19
CA ARG A 63 -0.32 9.50 3.51
C ARG A 63 0.57 9.26 2.31
N PRO A 64 1.79 9.86 2.30
CA PRO A 64 2.73 9.71 1.19
C PRO A 64 3.06 8.26 0.86
N MET A 65 3.07 7.94 -0.44
CA MET A 65 3.56 6.66 -0.95
C MET A 65 4.69 6.89 -1.95
N TYR A 66 5.72 6.04 -1.89
CA TYR A 66 6.85 6.01 -2.81
C TYR A 66 7.07 4.59 -3.30
N PHE A 67 7.34 4.43 -4.59
CA PHE A 67 7.48 3.13 -5.21
C PHE A 67 8.92 2.87 -5.62
N TYR A 68 9.55 1.85 -5.04
CA TYR A 68 10.91 1.44 -5.38
C TYR A 68 10.88 0.20 -6.26
N CYS A 69 10.99 0.41 -7.56
CA CYS A 69 10.75 -0.59 -8.60
C CYS A 69 12.02 -0.86 -9.42
N TYR A 70 13.11 -1.28 -8.76
CA TYR A 70 14.43 -1.48 -9.38
C TYR A 70 14.45 -2.50 -10.52
N ASP A 71 13.50 -3.42 -10.55
CA ASP A 71 13.35 -4.46 -11.56
C ASP A 71 12.12 -4.28 -12.46
N LEU A 72 11.55 -3.09 -12.53
CA LEU A 72 10.31 -2.75 -13.22
C LEU A 72 10.21 -3.37 -14.62
N GLN A 73 11.27 -3.24 -15.43
CA GLN A 73 11.29 -3.77 -16.78
C GLN A 73 11.22 -5.30 -16.82
N LYS A 74 11.89 -5.96 -15.89
CA LYS A 74 11.85 -7.42 -15.77
C LYS A 74 10.47 -7.90 -15.29
N TYR A 75 9.90 -7.21 -14.33
CA TYR A 75 8.57 -7.52 -13.80
C TYR A 75 7.50 -7.42 -14.88
N LYS A 76 7.53 -6.31 -15.66
CA LYS A 76 6.58 -6.03 -16.74
C LYS A 76 6.63 -7.07 -17.86
N ASN A 77 7.85 -7.48 -18.26
CA ASN A 77 8.05 -8.27 -19.46
C ASN A 77 8.16 -9.78 -19.22
N VAL A 78 8.54 -10.23 -18.04
CA VAL A 78 8.95 -11.62 -17.80
C VAL A 78 8.15 -12.31 -16.70
N LEU A 79 7.75 -11.61 -15.61
CA LEU A 79 7.21 -12.27 -14.43
C LEU A 79 5.70 -12.39 -14.44
N ARG A 80 4.97 -11.32 -14.31
CA ARG A 80 3.49 -11.34 -14.18
C ARG A 80 2.77 -10.28 -15.00
N GLY A 81 3.44 -9.17 -15.35
CA GLY A 81 2.78 -7.99 -15.86
C GLY A 81 1.85 -7.35 -14.81
N PHE A 82 1.23 -6.26 -15.22
CA PHE A 82 0.26 -5.55 -14.38
C PHE A 82 -1.16 -5.77 -14.91
N TYR A 83 -2.12 -5.87 -14.01
CA TYR A 83 -3.55 -5.85 -14.36
C TYR A 83 -4.04 -4.44 -14.74
N PHE A 84 -3.23 -3.41 -14.47
CA PHE A 84 -3.49 -1.99 -14.76
C PHE A 84 -2.19 -1.29 -15.14
N ASP A 85 -2.27 -0.12 -15.72
CA ASP A 85 -1.11 0.69 -16.10
C ASP A 85 -0.46 1.33 -14.87
N PHE A 86 0.36 0.53 -14.17
CA PHE A 86 1.00 0.95 -12.93
C PHE A 86 1.84 2.22 -13.08
N GLU A 87 2.63 2.33 -14.16
CA GLU A 87 3.53 3.48 -14.37
C GLU A 87 2.76 4.81 -14.46
N ASN A 88 1.59 4.76 -15.10
CA ASN A 88 0.76 5.96 -15.26
C ASN A 88 -0.23 6.18 -14.11
N SER A 89 -0.61 5.13 -13.40
CA SER A 89 -1.66 5.17 -12.36
C SER A 89 -1.14 5.12 -10.94
N ALA A 90 0.18 4.94 -10.74
CA ALA A 90 0.77 4.90 -9.41
C ALA A 90 0.44 6.19 -8.63
N PRO A 91 -0.01 6.07 -7.37
CA PRO A 91 -0.40 7.21 -6.55
C PRO A 91 0.79 7.95 -5.90
N GLY A 92 1.99 7.74 -6.40
CA GLY A 92 3.22 8.38 -5.93
C GLY A 92 4.36 8.16 -6.91
N PRO A 93 5.53 8.78 -6.67
CA PRO A 93 6.69 8.66 -7.55
C PRO A 93 7.20 7.21 -7.62
N VAL A 94 7.58 6.80 -8.84
CA VAL A 94 8.13 5.48 -9.14
C VAL A 94 9.61 5.62 -9.42
N SER A 95 10.45 5.12 -8.53
CA SER A 95 11.90 5.19 -8.60
C SER A 95 12.50 3.82 -8.91
N VAL A 96 13.44 3.79 -9.84
CA VAL A 96 14.16 2.55 -10.24
C VAL A 96 15.56 2.45 -9.64
N THR A 97 16.02 3.50 -8.96
CA THR A 97 17.32 3.51 -8.25
C THR A 97 17.14 4.05 -6.83
N THR A 98 18.03 3.64 -5.93
CA THR A 98 18.03 4.16 -4.55
C THR A 98 18.24 5.68 -4.52
N LEU A 99 19.09 6.21 -5.39
CA LEU A 99 19.35 7.65 -5.44
C LEU A 99 18.12 8.45 -5.85
N SER A 100 17.38 7.98 -6.86
CA SER A 100 16.12 8.64 -7.26
C SER A 100 15.06 8.56 -6.16
N LEU A 101 14.94 7.42 -5.47
CA LEU A 101 14.02 7.29 -4.35
C LEU A 101 14.34 8.27 -3.22
N VAL A 102 15.60 8.38 -2.85
CA VAL A 102 16.03 9.32 -1.79
C VAL A 102 15.77 10.76 -2.22
N ASP A 103 16.05 11.11 -3.48
CA ASP A 103 15.77 12.44 -4.03
C ASP A 103 14.28 12.76 -3.99
N ASP A 104 13.43 11.81 -4.40
CA ASP A 104 11.97 11.95 -4.38
C ASP A 104 11.43 12.17 -2.96
N ILE A 105 12.00 11.48 -1.97
CA ILE A 105 11.60 11.63 -0.56
C ILE A 105 12.05 13.01 -0.02
N ILE A 106 13.31 13.38 -0.22
CA ILE A 106 13.87 14.64 0.29
C ILE A 106 13.13 15.85 -0.30
N ASN A 107 12.78 15.78 -1.58
CA ASN A 107 12.06 16.85 -2.28
C ASN A 107 10.52 16.73 -2.16
N GLU A 108 10.03 15.82 -1.34
CA GLU A 108 8.59 15.60 -1.09
C GLU A 108 7.77 15.46 -2.40
N ARG A 109 8.31 14.76 -3.39
CA ARG A 109 7.72 14.65 -4.71
C ARG A 109 6.35 13.97 -4.74
N HIS A 110 5.94 13.29 -3.68
CA HIS A 110 4.58 12.78 -3.52
C HIS A 110 3.52 13.87 -3.69
N LYS A 111 3.86 15.14 -3.38
CA LYS A 111 2.94 16.29 -3.54
C LYS A 111 2.53 16.54 -4.98
N ASP A 112 3.40 16.20 -5.93
CA ASP A 112 3.13 16.34 -7.38
C ASP A 112 2.10 15.29 -7.85
N PHE A 113 1.82 14.29 -7.03
CA PHE A 113 0.92 13.18 -7.33
C PHE A 113 -0.46 13.30 -6.66
N ALA A 114 -0.78 14.41 -6.03
CA ALA A 114 -2.02 14.56 -5.27
C ALA A 114 -3.30 14.25 -6.07
N GLU A 115 -3.36 14.66 -7.34
CA GLU A 115 -4.48 14.36 -8.24
C GLU A 115 -4.57 12.87 -8.54
N LYS A 116 -3.46 12.25 -8.97
CA LYS A 116 -3.37 10.80 -9.24
C LYS A 116 -3.71 9.97 -8.01
N TYR A 117 -3.25 10.40 -6.85
CA TYR A 117 -3.58 9.76 -5.58
C TYR A 117 -5.09 9.74 -5.32
N GLY A 118 -5.73 10.89 -5.52
CA GLY A 118 -7.19 10.99 -5.38
C GLY A 118 -7.96 10.14 -6.40
N GLU A 119 -7.48 10.07 -7.64
CA GLU A 119 -8.06 9.20 -8.68
C GLU A 119 -7.88 7.72 -8.33
N PHE A 120 -6.68 7.32 -7.90
CA PHE A 120 -6.38 5.97 -7.47
C PHE A 120 -7.31 5.53 -6.33
N LYS A 121 -7.45 6.33 -5.29
CA LYS A 121 -8.34 6.06 -4.16
C LYS A 121 -9.80 5.93 -4.61
N ARG A 122 -10.29 6.82 -5.46
CA ARG A 122 -11.67 6.73 -5.99
C ARG A 122 -11.90 5.49 -6.84
N CYS A 123 -10.88 5.05 -7.59
CA CYS A 123 -10.99 3.89 -8.46
C CYS A 123 -10.99 2.58 -7.69
N TYR A 124 -10.11 2.45 -6.70
CA TYR A 124 -9.89 1.17 -6.04
C TYR A 124 -10.58 1.04 -4.67
N ASN A 125 -10.85 2.14 -3.99
CA ASN A 125 -11.47 2.17 -2.66
C ASN A 125 -12.74 3.05 -2.62
N PRO A 126 -13.67 2.93 -3.59
CA PRO A 126 -14.83 3.82 -3.66
C PRO A 126 -15.84 3.64 -2.54
N TRP A 127 -15.78 2.50 -1.84
CA TRP A 127 -16.75 2.10 -0.83
C TRP A 127 -16.18 2.00 0.58
N ASP A 128 -14.89 2.31 0.76
CA ASP A 128 -14.18 2.16 2.03
C ASP A 128 -14.35 3.41 2.90
N ASP A 129 -15.56 3.59 3.41
CA ASP A 129 -15.95 4.68 4.30
C ASP A 129 -16.06 4.27 5.78
N GLY A 130 -15.62 3.07 6.12
CA GLY A 130 -15.73 2.49 7.46
C GLY A 130 -17.11 1.96 7.82
N LEU A 131 -18.09 2.04 6.91
CA LEU A 131 -19.48 1.61 7.15
C LEU A 131 -19.85 0.33 6.41
N SER A 132 -18.91 -0.36 5.79
CA SER A 132 -19.18 -1.54 4.97
C SER A 132 -19.92 -2.65 5.72
N SER A 133 -19.54 -2.92 6.97
CA SER A 133 -20.23 -3.93 7.79
C SER A 133 -21.69 -3.55 8.06
N SER A 134 -21.96 -2.28 8.38
CA SER A 134 -23.33 -1.79 8.59
C SER A 134 -24.16 -1.93 7.31
N LYS A 135 -23.60 -1.53 6.17
CA LYS A 135 -24.29 -1.66 4.88
C LYS A 135 -24.64 -3.11 4.53
N VAL A 136 -23.71 -4.04 4.79
CA VAL A 136 -23.98 -5.48 4.59
C VAL A 136 -25.09 -5.97 5.50
N ILE A 137 -25.07 -5.59 6.78
CA ILE A 137 -26.11 -5.94 7.74
C ILE A 137 -27.47 -5.39 7.26
N ASP A 138 -27.53 -4.12 6.87
CA ASP A 138 -28.74 -3.50 6.37
C ASP A 138 -29.30 -4.22 5.16
N VAL A 139 -28.48 -4.57 4.19
CA VAL A 139 -28.90 -5.31 2.99
C VAL A 139 -29.41 -6.70 3.33
N LEU A 140 -28.75 -7.43 4.23
CA LEU A 140 -29.10 -8.81 4.55
C LEU A 140 -30.32 -8.91 5.48
N PHE A 141 -30.53 -7.97 6.38
CA PHE A 141 -31.54 -8.06 7.41
C PHE A 141 -32.74 -7.12 7.20
N SER A 142 -32.63 -6.06 6.40
CA SER A 142 -33.74 -5.18 6.08
C SER A 142 -34.77 -5.82 5.13
N HIS A 143 -34.41 -6.89 4.43
CA HIS A 143 -35.29 -7.61 3.51
C HIS A 143 -36.22 -8.64 4.19
N ASN A 144 -36.08 -8.87 5.51
CA ASN A 144 -36.91 -9.84 6.23
C ASN A 144 -38.14 -9.22 6.95
N GLY A 145 -38.48 -7.96 6.63
CA GLY A 145 -39.60 -7.24 7.26
C GLY A 145 -40.83 -7.01 6.37
N GLY A 146 -41.06 -7.79 5.34
CA GLY A 146 -42.19 -7.51 4.46
C GLY A 146 -42.73 -8.66 3.71
N SER A 147 -43.42 -9.57 4.40
CA SER A 147 -44.62 -10.27 3.86
C SER A 147 -45.15 -11.33 4.84
N GLU A 148 -45.98 -10.89 5.77
CA GLU A 148 -47.10 -11.69 6.24
C GLU A 148 -48.22 -10.75 6.62
N GLY A 149 -49.22 -10.71 5.74
CA GLY A 149 -50.43 -9.94 5.91
C GLY A 149 -51.43 -10.38 4.84
N VAL A 150 -51.98 -11.58 5.03
CA VAL A 150 -53.31 -12.09 4.62
C VAL A 150 -53.97 -11.46 3.42
#